data_927b3be79ea4864a21374c7a47d0b249
#
_entry.id   927b3be79ea4864a21374c7a47d0b249
#
_cell.length_a   1.000
_cell.length_b   1.000
_cell.length_c   1.000
_cell.angle_alpha   90.00
_cell.angle_beta   90.00
_cell.angle_gamma   90.00
#
_symmetry.space_group_name_H-M   'P 1'
#
loop_
_entity.id
_entity.type
_entity.pdbx_description
1 polymer ?
#
loop_
_entity_poly.entity_id
_entity_poly.type
_entity_poly.pdbx_seq_one_letter_code
_entity_poly.pdbx_strand_id
1 'polypeptide(L)'
;IEPPVVTVKNGKYLLLDGHLRVSALKQLGFSTVSCLMSKDDEAFTYNKHVNRLSNVQEHKMIVKAIERGVTPERLAKALDFDVANIIRKKNLLDGICAEAAEILNDKIISGSVFTYLKKMKPQRQVEAAYLMTDMGNFSAKFARSIWLASSDKQLVNPIKRSCTLDMEKLGRLENEVSKIQGEYKIMEDKY
;
A
#
# COMPACT_ATOMS: atom_id res chain seq x y z
N ILE A 1 4.67 23.95 -19.86
CA ILE A 1 3.84 22.73 -19.75
C ILE A 1 4.64 21.61 -20.40
N GLU A 2 4.88 20.52 -19.68
CA GLU A 2 5.64 19.39 -20.21
C GLU A 2 4.88 18.71 -21.35
N PRO A 3 5.56 18.32 -22.45
CA PRO A 3 4.93 17.64 -23.58
C PRO A 3 4.43 16.23 -23.16
N PRO A 4 3.38 15.70 -23.80
CA PRO A 4 2.95 14.32 -23.63
C PRO A 4 4.07 13.34 -24.02
N VAL A 5 4.09 12.15 -23.38
CA VAL A 5 5.06 11.10 -23.67
C VAL A 5 4.39 9.98 -24.45
N VAL A 6 4.99 9.57 -25.57
CA VAL A 6 4.49 8.51 -26.43
C VAL A 6 5.58 7.48 -26.74
N THR A 7 5.19 6.24 -27.03
CA THR A 7 6.05 5.23 -27.62
C THR A 7 5.46 4.69 -28.91
N VAL A 8 6.27 4.05 -29.75
CA VAL A 8 5.79 3.36 -30.97
C VAL A 8 5.61 1.88 -30.66
N LYS A 9 4.38 1.39 -30.85
CA LYS A 9 4.04 -0.04 -30.71
C LYS A 9 3.25 -0.48 -31.94
N ASN A 10 3.76 -1.48 -32.64
CA ASN A 10 3.12 -2.00 -33.85
C ASN A 10 2.82 -0.94 -34.93
N GLY A 11 3.72 0.01 -35.11
CA GLY A 11 3.54 1.11 -36.06
C GLY A 11 2.53 2.21 -35.67
N LYS A 12 2.01 2.16 -34.44
CA LYS A 12 1.10 3.17 -33.89
C LYS A 12 1.71 3.84 -32.68
N TYR A 13 1.34 5.11 -32.46
CA TYR A 13 1.74 5.86 -31.27
C TYR A 13 0.85 5.46 -30.09
N LEU A 14 1.46 4.98 -29.03
CA LEU A 14 0.81 4.69 -27.74
C LEU A 14 1.13 5.85 -26.80
N LEU A 15 0.11 6.50 -26.26
CA LEU A 15 0.27 7.56 -25.27
C LEU A 15 0.60 6.93 -23.90
N LEU A 16 1.77 7.29 -23.37
CA LEU A 16 2.24 6.79 -22.07
C LEU A 16 1.91 7.76 -20.94
N ASP A 17 2.06 9.08 -21.18
CA ASP A 17 1.74 10.13 -20.20
C ASP A 17 1.11 11.35 -20.87
N GLY A 18 0.33 12.12 -20.10
CA GLY A 18 -0.31 13.34 -20.54
C GLY A 18 -1.71 13.15 -21.11
N HIS A 19 -2.45 12.10 -20.74
CA HIS A 19 -3.80 11.79 -21.21
C HIS A 19 -4.75 12.99 -21.07
N LEU A 20 -4.75 13.67 -19.91
CA LEU A 20 -5.57 14.85 -19.66
C LEU A 20 -5.16 16.03 -20.56
N ARG A 21 -3.85 16.22 -20.78
CA ARG A 21 -3.32 17.28 -21.68
C ARG A 21 -3.76 17.06 -23.11
N VAL A 22 -3.64 15.83 -23.61
CA VAL A 22 -4.08 15.46 -24.96
C VAL A 22 -5.59 15.61 -25.08
N SER A 23 -6.37 15.24 -24.07
CA SER A 23 -7.82 15.41 -24.06
C SER A 23 -8.21 16.89 -24.10
N ALA A 24 -7.58 17.73 -23.30
CA ALA A 24 -7.81 19.18 -23.31
C ALA A 24 -7.44 19.82 -24.65
N LEU A 25 -6.31 19.45 -25.26
CA LEU A 25 -5.90 19.95 -26.56
C LEU A 25 -6.89 19.55 -27.66
N LYS A 26 -7.42 18.34 -27.64
CA LYS A 26 -8.49 17.90 -28.55
C LYS A 26 -9.75 18.75 -28.39
N GLN A 27 -10.17 19.06 -27.17
CA GLN A 27 -11.33 19.93 -26.92
C GLN A 27 -11.11 21.36 -27.39
N LEU A 28 -9.87 21.85 -27.35
CA LEU A 28 -9.48 23.16 -27.86
C LEU A 28 -9.30 23.19 -29.38
N GLY A 29 -9.51 22.06 -30.09
CA GLY A 29 -9.44 22.00 -31.55
C GLY A 29 -8.03 21.83 -32.13
N PHE A 30 -7.02 21.53 -31.32
CA PHE A 30 -5.67 21.26 -31.83
C PHE A 30 -5.63 19.88 -32.51
N SER A 31 -5.13 19.86 -33.76
CA SER A 31 -4.96 18.65 -34.58
C SER A 31 -3.63 17.91 -34.31
N THR A 32 -2.62 18.64 -33.82
CA THR A 32 -1.27 18.13 -33.60
C THR A 32 -0.73 18.60 -32.25
N VAL A 33 0.14 17.80 -31.66
CA VAL A 33 0.86 18.14 -30.41
C VAL A 33 2.27 17.58 -30.46
N SER A 34 3.25 18.35 -30.00
CA SER A 34 4.63 17.88 -29.83
C SER A 34 4.71 16.92 -28.67
N CYS A 35 5.29 15.75 -28.91
CA CYS A 35 5.42 14.69 -27.91
C CYS A 35 6.89 14.32 -27.68
N LEU A 36 7.21 13.85 -26.49
CA LEU A 36 8.46 13.15 -26.21
C LEU A 36 8.33 11.68 -26.59
N MET A 37 9.33 11.16 -27.32
CA MET A 37 9.40 9.75 -27.69
C MET A 37 10.12 8.96 -26.60
N SER A 38 9.44 8.00 -25.99
CA SER A 38 10.06 7.02 -25.11
C SER A 38 10.56 5.83 -25.92
N LYS A 39 11.73 5.30 -25.54
CA LYS A 39 12.26 4.04 -26.09
C LYS A 39 11.57 2.80 -25.51
N ASP A 40 11.03 2.92 -24.30
CA ASP A 40 10.35 1.86 -23.58
C ASP A 40 8.83 2.02 -23.73
N ASP A 41 8.11 0.91 -23.77
CA ASP A 41 6.65 0.87 -23.89
C ASP A 41 5.91 1.10 -22.56
N GLU A 42 6.63 1.45 -21.50
CA GLU A 42 6.11 1.80 -20.18
C GLU A 42 6.48 3.22 -19.80
N ALA A 43 5.46 4.00 -19.46
CA ALA A 43 5.65 5.31 -18.87
C ALA A 43 6.15 5.18 -17.45
N PHE A 44 7.44 5.29 -17.27
CA PHE A 44 8.05 5.48 -15.97
C PHE A 44 8.08 6.98 -15.64
N THR A 45 6.92 7.59 -15.55
CA THR A 45 6.82 8.97 -15.05
C THR A 45 6.74 8.92 -13.54
N TYR A 46 7.91 9.05 -12.90
CA TYR A 46 8.00 9.29 -11.47
C TYR A 46 7.54 10.73 -11.19
N ASN A 47 6.24 10.91 -11.09
CA ASN A 47 5.70 12.20 -10.69
C ASN A 47 5.76 12.31 -9.16
N LYS A 48 6.85 12.85 -8.65
CA LYS A 48 7.11 13.07 -7.22
C LYS A 48 6.00 13.87 -6.51
N HIS A 49 5.20 14.61 -7.25
CA HIS A 49 4.33 15.64 -6.66
C HIS A 49 2.82 15.33 -6.70
N VAL A 50 2.35 14.41 -7.55
CA VAL A 50 0.91 14.28 -7.80
C VAL A 50 0.30 12.93 -7.40
N ASN A 51 1.04 11.82 -7.50
CA ASN A 51 0.54 10.50 -7.08
C ASN A 51 1.57 9.78 -6.22
N ARG A 52 1.36 9.80 -4.91
CA ARG A 52 2.09 8.87 -4.03
C ARG A 52 1.61 7.46 -4.34
N LEU A 53 2.46 6.68 -5.01
CA LEU A 53 2.23 5.26 -5.17
C LEU A 53 2.09 4.60 -3.80
N SER A 54 1.19 3.64 -3.68
CA SER A 54 1.13 2.80 -2.49
C SER A 54 2.40 1.96 -2.40
N ASN A 55 2.76 1.53 -1.20
CA ASN A 55 3.93 0.66 -1.01
C ASN A 55 3.81 -0.66 -1.79
N VAL A 56 2.60 -1.16 -2.01
CA VAL A 56 2.33 -2.37 -2.82
C VAL A 56 2.59 -2.09 -4.30
N GLN A 57 2.11 -0.97 -4.82
CA GLN A 57 2.35 -0.57 -6.21
C GLN A 57 3.83 -0.34 -6.48
N GLU A 58 4.51 0.36 -5.57
CA GLU A 58 5.95 0.60 -5.65
C GLU A 58 6.76 -0.71 -5.61
N HIS A 59 6.38 -1.66 -4.76
CA HIS A 59 6.94 -3.01 -4.75
C HIS A 59 6.78 -3.71 -6.11
N LYS A 60 5.54 -3.74 -6.64
CA LYS A 60 5.26 -4.37 -7.95
C LYS A 60 6.12 -3.76 -9.08
N MET A 61 6.29 -2.44 -9.06
CA MET A 61 7.14 -1.74 -10.04
C MET A 61 8.62 -2.11 -9.91
N ILE A 62 9.16 -2.15 -8.69
CA ILE A 62 10.56 -2.52 -8.43
C ILE A 62 10.82 -3.96 -8.86
N VAL A 63 9.94 -4.90 -8.49
CA VAL A 63 10.06 -6.31 -8.90
C VAL A 63 10.08 -6.43 -10.41
N LYS A 64 9.13 -5.80 -11.10
CA LYS A 64 9.04 -5.81 -12.55
C LYS A 64 10.27 -5.22 -13.25
N ALA A 65 10.85 -4.15 -12.70
CA ALA A 65 12.06 -3.56 -13.22
C ALA A 65 13.27 -4.51 -13.07
N ILE A 66 13.38 -5.21 -11.94
CA ILE A 66 14.45 -6.19 -11.69
C ILE A 66 14.29 -7.41 -12.61
N GLU A 67 13.07 -7.90 -12.82
CA GLU A 67 12.77 -9.01 -13.75
C GLU A 67 13.16 -8.67 -15.20
N ARG A 68 13.10 -7.37 -15.56
CA ARG A 68 13.56 -6.85 -16.86
C ARG A 68 15.07 -6.62 -16.95
N GLY A 69 15.83 -7.02 -15.93
CA GLY A 69 17.29 -6.94 -15.90
C GLY A 69 17.87 -5.63 -15.38
N VAL A 70 17.06 -4.76 -14.77
CA VAL A 70 17.56 -3.57 -14.11
C VAL A 70 18.15 -3.94 -12.75
N THR A 71 19.40 -3.59 -12.49
CA THR A 71 20.04 -3.91 -11.21
C THR A 71 19.53 -3.01 -10.08
N PRO A 72 19.50 -3.51 -8.82
CA PRO A 72 19.08 -2.72 -7.67
C PRO A 72 19.86 -1.41 -7.51
N GLU A 73 21.16 -1.39 -7.87
CA GLU A 73 22.03 -0.22 -7.79
C GLU A 73 21.59 0.86 -8.80
N ARG A 74 21.22 0.46 -10.01
CA ARG A 74 20.69 1.38 -11.03
C ARG A 74 19.35 1.97 -10.61
N LEU A 75 18.47 1.15 -10.01
CA LEU A 75 17.20 1.62 -9.47
C LEU A 75 17.41 2.59 -8.30
N ALA A 76 18.31 2.26 -7.39
CA ALA A 76 18.66 3.11 -6.26
C ALA A 76 19.12 4.50 -6.73
N LYS A 77 20.01 4.54 -7.72
CA LYS A 77 20.51 5.79 -8.31
C LYS A 77 19.40 6.58 -9.04
N ALA A 78 18.53 5.88 -9.78
CA ALA A 78 17.45 6.53 -10.54
C ALA A 78 16.35 7.10 -9.64
N LEU A 79 16.07 6.45 -8.51
CA LEU A 79 15.01 6.83 -7.57
C LEU A 79 15.52 7.67 -6.40
N ASP A 80 16.82 7.96 -6.34
CA ASP A 80 17.48 8.67 -5.23
C ASP A 80 17.23 7.98 -3.88
N PHE A 81 17.38 6.65 -3.87
CA PHE A 81 17.26 5.79 -2.70
C PHE A 81 18.55 5.01 -2.43
N ASP A 82 18.73 4.58 -1.19
CA ASP A 82 19.75 3.59 -0.85
C ASP A 82 19.41 2.22 -1.43
N VAL A 83 20.40 1.44 -1.83
CA VAL A 83 20.24 0.06 -2.31
C VAL A 83 19.50 -0.80 -1.29
N ALA A 84 19.77 -0.62 0.01
CA ALA A 84 19.09 -1.31 1.09
C ALA A 84 17.58 -1.02 1.10
N ASN A 85 17.16 0.19 0.74
CA ASN A 85 15.74 0.55 0.60
C ASN A 85 15.09 -0.19 -0.58
N ILE A 86 15.79 -0.30 -1.71
CA ILE A 86 15.30 -1.04 -2.89
C ILE A 86 15.12 -2.52 -2.54
N ILE A 87 16.08 -3.14 -1.87
CA ILE A 87 15.99 -4.54 -1.42
C ILE A 87 14.82 -4.74 -0.45
N ARG A 88 14.65 -3.82 0.51
CA ARG A 88 13.52 -3.87 1.47
C ARG A 88 12.18 -3.77 0.77
N LYS A 89 12.05 -2.88 -0.21
CA LYS A 89 10.84 -2.70 -1.02
C LYS A 89 10.59 -3.90 -1.94
N LYS A 90 11.66 -4.48 -2.52
CA LYS A 90 11.58 -5.74 -3.29
C LYS A 90 11.00 -6.89 -2.46
N ASN A 91 11.38 -6.98 -1.18
CA ASN A 91 10.97 -8.07 -0.29
C ASN A 91 9.71 -7.72 0.55
N LEU A 92 9.02 -6.63 0.19
CA LEU A 92 7.89 -6.11 0.99
C LEU A 92 6.77 -7.14 1.12
N LEU A 93 6.40 -7.80 0.05
CA LEU A 93 5.28 -8.75 0.02
C LEU A 93 5.70 -10.21 0.25
N ASP A 94 6.99 -10.50 0.50
CA ASP A 94 7.42 -11.86 0.82
C ASP A 94 6.69 -12.38 2.06
N GLY A 95 5.97 -13.50 1.93
CA GLY A 95 5.15 -14.06 3.01
C GLY A 95 3.77 -13.40 3.19
N ILE A 96 3.36 -12.52 2.27
CA ILE A 96 2.00 -11.98 2.19
C ILE A 96 1.24 -12.72 1.09
N CYS A 97 0.01 -13.15 1.36
CA CYS A 97 -0.82 -13.80 0.35
C CYS A 97 -1.32 -12.78 -0.69
N ALA A 98 -1.53 -13.26 -1.92
CA ALA A 98 -1.92 -12.42 -3.06
C ALA A 98 -3.23 -11.66 -2.80
N GLU A 99 -4.21 -12.30 -2.17
CA GLU A 99 -5.49 -11.69 -1.82
C GLU A 99 -5.34 -10.50 -0.87
N ALA A 100 -4.57 -10.64 0.21
CA ALA A 100 -4.33 -9.54 1.13
C ALA A 100 -3.55 -8.40 0.47
N ALA A 101 -2.58 -8.72 -0.40
CA ALA A 101 -1.84 -7.74 -1.18
C ALA A 101 -2.75 -6.96 -2.14
N GLU A 102 -3.76 -7.61 -2.73
CA GLU A 102 -4.71 -6.97 -3.64
C GLU A 102 -5.66 -6.02 -2.90
N ILE A 103 -6.21 -6.44 -1.74
CA ILE A 103 -7.06 -5.59 -0.89
C ILE A 103 -6.32 -4.31 -0.47
N LEU A 104 -5.02 -4.41 -0.22
CA LEU A 104 -4.18 -3.32 0.25
C LEU A 104 -3.47 -2.54 -0.88
N ASN A 105 -3.70 -2.92 -2.16
CA ASN A 105 -2.96 -2.41 -3.31
C ASN A 105 -3.00 -0.88 -3.44
N ASP A 106 -4.17 -0.28 -3.26
CA ASP A 106 -4.39 1.15 -3.48
C ASP A 106 -4.34 1.98 -2.18
N LYS A 107 -3.96 1.36 -1.07
CA LYS A 107 -3.93 2.02 0.24
C LYS A 107 -2.53 2.54 0.58
N ILE A 108 -2.48 3.74 1.15
CA ILE A 108 -1.23 4.31 1.66
C ILE A 108 -0.93 3.69 3.03
N ILE A 109 -0.10 2.66 3.04
CA ILE A 109 0.19 1.83 4.22
C ILE A 109 1.68 1.87 4.51
N SER A 110 2.04 2.02 5.79
CA SER A 110 3.44 1.92 6.21
C SER A 110 4.00 0.50 6.01
N GLY A 111 5.25 0.37 5.59
CA GLY A 111 5.95 -0.91 5.47
C GLY A 111 5.95 -1.75 6.76
N SER A 112 5.88 -1.10 7.92
CA SER A 112 5.80 -1.77 9.23
C SER A 112 4.50 -2.59 9.44
N VAL A 113 3.41 -2.26 8.76
CA VAL A 113 2.17 -3.03 8.78
C VAL A 113 2.41 -4.43 8.22
N PHE A 114 3.11 -4.53 7.10
CA PHE A 114 3.43 -5.82 6.47
C PHE A 114 4.29 -6.71 7.38
N THR A 115 5.11 -6.13 8.26
CA THR A 115 5.87 -6.90 9.26
C THR A 115 4.97 -7.68 10.23
N TYR A 116 3.80 -7.13 10.58
CA TYR A 116 2.82 -7.83 11.42
C TYR A 116 1.98 -8.82 10.61
N LEU A 117 1.58 -8.46 9.38
CA LEU A 117 0.83 -9.36 8.50
C LEU A 117 1.62 -10.63 8.18
N LYS A 118 2.92 -10.55 7.92
CA LYS A 118 3.81 -11.70 7.68
C LYS A 118 3.83 -12.72 8.83
N LYS A 119 3.48 -12.32 10.04
CA LYS A 119 3.39 -13.20 11.22
C LYS A 119 2.07 -13.97 11.30
N MET A 120 1.11 -13.67 10.43
CA MET A 120 -0.21 -14.29 10.36
C MET A 120 -0.26 -15.31 9.22
N LYS A 121 -1.09 -16.34 9.35
CA LYS A 121 -1.39 -17.27 8.26
C LYS A 121 -2.22 -16.58 7.16
N PRO A 122 -2.20 -17.08 5.91
CA PRO A 122 -2.85 -16.42 4.77
C PRO A 122 -4.30 -16.01 5.00
N GLN A 123 -5.13 -16.90 5.55
CA GLN A 123 -6.53 -16.58 5.87
C GLN A 123 -6.65 -15.39 6.84
N ARG A 124 -5.80 -15.37 7.88
CA ARG A 124 -5.81 -14.26 8.84
C ARG A 124 -5.26 -12.97 8.28
N GLN A 125 -4.34 -13.04 7.30
CA GLN A 125 -3.87 -11.85 6.56
C GLN A 125 -5.01 -11.19 5.80
N VAL A 126 -5.86 -11.98 5.13
CA VAL A 126 -7.03 -11.49 4.39
C VAL A 126 -8.05 -10.86 5.34
N GLU A 127 -8.39 -11.54 6.44
CA GLU A 127 -9.29 -10.99 7.47
C GLU A 127 -8.75 -9.67 8.05
N ALA A 128 -7.44 -9.61 8.33
CA ALA A 128 -6.79 -8.40 8.84
C ALA A 128 -6.83 -7.26 7.82
N ALA A 129 -6.62 -7.57 6.53
CA ALA A 129 -6.69 -6.58 5.45
C ALA A 129 -8.11 -6.00 5.32
N TYR A 130 -9.15 -6.82 5.40
CA TYR A 130 -10.54 -6.37 5.43
C TYR A 130 -10.83 -5.50 6.65
N LEU A 131 -10.48 -5.96 7.86
CA LEU A 131 -10.68 -5.19 9.09
C LEU A 131 -10.00 -3.81 9.01
N MET A 132 -8.77 -3.75 8.47
CA MET A 132 -8.04 -2.49 8.29
C MET A 132 -8.73 -1.57 7.30
N THR A 133 -9.33 -2.14 6.23
CA THR A 133 -10.05 -1.39 5.19
C THR A 133 -11.37 -0.87 5.71
N ASP A 134 -12.16 -1.70 6.40
CA ASP A 134 -13.46 -1.35 6.95
C ASP A 134 -13.34 -0.26 8.03
N MET A 135 -12.31 -0.37 8.87
CA MET A 135 -12.03 0.64 9.90
C MET A 135 -11.29 1.87 9.37
N GLY A 136 -10.86 1.88 8.11
CA GLY A 136 -10.03 2.95 7.53
C GLY A 136 -8.70 3.17 8.26
N ASN A 137 -8.22 2.18 9.02
CA ASN A 137 -7.07 2.32 9.90
C ASN A 137 -5.89 1.45 9.46
N PHE A 138 -4.92 2.05 8.78
CA PHE A 138 -3.72 1.40 8.24
C PHE A 138 -2.47 1.66 9.11
N SER A 139 -2.65 1.92 10.40
CA SER A 139 -1.52 2.15 11.32
C SER A 139 -0.84 0.85 11.74
N ALA A 140 0.47 0.92 11.98
CA ALA A 140 1.23 -0.23 12.49
C ALA A 140 0.76 -0.66 13.89
N LYS A 141 0.24 0.27 14.69
CA LYS A 141 -0.33 -0.02 16.01
C LYS A 141 -1.57 -0.89 15.88
N PHE A 142 -2.47 -0.57 14.94
CA PHE A 142 -3.67 -1.34 14.68
C PHE A 142 -3.34 -2.75 14.13
N ALA A 143 -2.42 -2.85 13.17
CA ALA A 143 -1.94 -4.14 12.66
C ALA A 143 -1.33 -5.01 13.79
N ARG A 144 -0.58 -4.39 14.71
CA ARG A 144 -0.05 -5.06 15.90
C ARG A 144 -1.17 -5.58 16.82
N SER A 145 -2.22 -4.78 17.04
CA SER A 145 -3.37 -5.19 17.86
C SER A 145 -4.09 -6.39 17.25
N ILE A 146 -4.33 -6.40 15.94
CA ILE A 146 -4.92 -7.53 15.22
C ILE A 146 -4.03 -8.78 15.38
N TRP A 147 -2.71 -8.64 15.22
CA TRP A 147 -1.77 -9.74 15.41
C TRP A 147 -1.82 -10.30 16.84
N LEU A 148 -1.84 -9.44 17.87
CA LEU A 148 -1.94 -9.85 19.28
C LEU A 148 -3.28 -10.52 19.62
N ALA A 149 -4.37 -10.07 19.00
CA ALA A 149 -5.71 -10.62 19.18
C ALA A 149 -5.92 -11.94 18.41
N SER A 150 -5.01 -12.29 17.47
CA SER A 150 -5.12 -13.52 16.69
C SER A 150 -4.82 -14.76 17.54
N SER A 151 -5.56 -15.86 17.32
CA SER A 151 -5.30 -17.12 17.99
C SER A 151 -3.99 -17.77 17.49
N ASP A 152 -3.38 -18.63 18.29
CA ASP A 152 -2.14 -19.32 17.92
C ASP A 152 -2.29 -20.18 16.65
N LYS A 153 -3.51 -20.67 16.38
CA LYS A 153 -3.82 -21.40 15.14
C LYS A 153 -3.77 -20.51 13.88
N GLN A 154 -3.97 -19.22 14.03
CA GLN A 154 -3.97 -18.22 12.95
C GLN A 154 -2.60 -17.57 12.73
N LEU A 155 -1.62 -17.88 13.57
CA LEU A 155 -0.27 -17.34 13.51
C LEU A 155 0.70 -18.33 12.86
N VAL A 156 1.74 -17.79 12.22
CA VAL A 156 2.86 -18.59 11.70
C VAL A 156 3.68 -19.13 12.86
N ASN A 157 3.98 -18.27 13.83
CA ASN A 157 4.65 -18.64 15.07
C ASN A 157 3.78 -18.23 16.26
N PRO A 158 3.43 -19.16 17.16
CA PRO A 158 2.66 -18.85 18.36
C PRO A 158 3.35 -17.76 19.20
N ILE A 159 2.56 -16.84 19.69
CA ILE A 159 3.07 -15.80 20.59
C ILE A 159 3.23 -16.46 21.99
N LYS A 160 4.43 -16.41 22.55
CA LYS A 160 4.60 -16.68 23.98
C LYS A 160 3.90 -15.56 24.74
N ARG A 161 2.60 -15.72 25.00
CA ARG A 161 1.85 -14.81 25.86
C ARG A 161 2.38 -15.03 27.26
N SER A 162 3.22 -14.12 27.76
CA SER A 162 3.47 -14.07 29.20
C SER A 162 2.11 -13.75 29.83
N CYS A 163 1.59 -14.68 30.60
CA CYS A 163 0.27 -14.60 31.23
C CYS A 163 0.25 -13.63 32.42
N THR A 164 0.78 -12.43 32.24
CA THR A 164 0.59 -11.30 33.13
C THR A 164 -0.19 -10.23 32.38
N LEU A 165 -1.36 -10.60 31.89
CA LEU A 165 -2.43 -9.63 31.73
C LEU A 165 -2.78 -9.20 33.14
N ASP A 166 -2.31 -8.01 33.47
CA ASP A 166 -2.64 -7.31 34.69
C ASP A 166 -4.18 -7.26 34.78
N MET A 167 -4.78 -8.10 35.59
CA MET A 167 -6.25 -8.17 35.77
C MET A 167 -6.80 -6.79 36.15
N GLU A 168 -5.97 -5.97 36.78
CA GLU A 168 -6.28 -4.57 37.07
C GLU A 168 -6.41 -3.70 35.82
N LYS A 169 -5.57 -3.92 34.79
CA LYS A 169 -5.66 -3.20 33.51
C LYS A 169 -6.88 -3.63 32.70
N LEU A 170 -7.21 -4.92 32.75
CA LEU A 170 -8.42 -5.44 32.09
C LEU A 170 -9.67 -4.82 32.73
N GLY A 171 -9.75 -4.81 34.07
CA GLY A 171 -10.86 -4.17 34.78
C GLY A 171 -10.99 -2.68 34.53
N ARG A 172 -9.87 -1.95 34.36
CA ARG A 172 -9.90 -0.53 33.97
C ARG A 172 -10.44 -0.34 32.55
N LEU A 173 -10.01 -1.17 31.59
CA LEU A 173 -10.50 -1.12 30.20
C LEU A 173 -11.97 -1.47 30.09
N GLU A 174 -12.45 -2.48 30.83
CA GLU A 174 -13.87 -2.85 30.89
C GLU A 174 -14.72 -1.71 31.45
N ASN A 175 -14.24 -1.03 32.49
CA ASN A 175 -14.92 0.13 33.07
C ASN A 175 -14.95 1.33 32.11
N GLU A 176 -13.85 1.60 31.37
CA GLU A 176 -13.81 2.66 30.36
C GLU A 176 -14.77 2.36 29.20
N VAL A 177 -14.79 1.13 28.70
CA VAL A 177 -15.72 0.70 27.62
C VAL A 177 -17.18 0.84 28.07
N SER A 178 -17.50 0.39 29.30
CA SER A 178 -18.85 0.52 29.87
C SER A 178 -19.27 1.98 30.04
N LYS A 179 -18.33 2.87 30.41
CA LYS A 179 -18.58 4.31 30.53
C LYS A 179 -18.87 4.95 29.18
N ILE A 180 -18.06 4.64 28.15
CA ILE A 180 -18.25 5.12 26.79
C ILE A 180 -19.58 4.63 26.20
N GLN A 181 -19.95 3.36 26.45
CA GLN A 181 -21.25 2.81 26.03
C GLN A 181 -22.41 3.53 26.71
N GLY A 182 -22.27 3.86 27.99
CA GLY A 182 -23.28 4.64 28.74
C GLY A 182 -23.43 6.06 28.19
N GLU A 183 -22.32 6.74 27.89
CA GLU A 183 -22.32 8.07 27.32
C GLU A 183 -22.91 8.10 25.90
N TYR A 184 -22.64 7.05 25.10
CA TYR A 184 -23.20 6.90 23.77
C TYR A 184 -24.72 6.71 23.79
N LYS A 185 -25.21 5.90 24.72
CA LYS A 185 -26.66 5.66 24.92
C LYS A 185 -27.40 6.93 25.35
N ILE A 186 -26.77 7.74 26.22
CA ILE A 186 -27.35 9.03 26.65
C ILE A 186 -27.40 10.04 25.48
N MET A 187 -26.43 9.99 24.55
CA MET A 187 -26.46 10.83 23.36
C MET A 187 -27.50 10.36 22.35
N GLU A 188 -27.67 9.04 22.19
CA GLU A 188 -28.68 8.47 21.30
C GLU A 188 -30.12 8.77 21.77
N ASP A 189 -30.36 8.79 23.10
CA ASP A 189 -31.65 9.13 23.69
C ASP A 189 -31.97 10.65 23.64
N LYS A 190 -31.01 11.51 23.30
CA LYS A 190 -31.17 12.97 23.23
C LYS A 190 -31.40 13.52 21.82
N TYR A 191 -31.29 12.69 20.80
CA TYR A 191 -31.50 13.03 19.38
C TYR A 191 -32.54 12.13 18.76
#